data_8653bde7caed9fd057d5d22568c50283
#
_entry.id   8653bde7caed9fd057d5d22568c50283
#
_cell.length_a   1.000
_cell.length_b   1.000
_cell.length_c   1.000
_cell.angle_alpha   90.00
_cell.angle_beta   90.00
_cell.angle_gamma   90.00
#
_symmetry.space_group_name_H-M   'P 1'
#
loop_
_entity.id
_entity.type
_entity.pdbx_description
1 polymer ?
#
loop_
_entity_poly.entity_id
_entity_poly.type
_entity_poly.pdbx_seq_one_letter_code
_entity_poly.pdbx_strand_id
1 'polypeptide(L)'
;MEITFDCLKLRFSCRSSLLVVTLCTAPILLAAQQTPAPTVPAVPDWAQPGSPTHKQVPPPPDFHRPSRNFNSPIGLFQGQSDVGAALVPGSASYDADTKQYTINSAGYNVWYSRDEFRYLWKKMSGNVSLAADATFPDPNGYSDRKALLIIRQNLDDDSKEAMVAEHGTGMIHLAQRPDQGALITDMQYRFGGTLAKVMAKRIGLEKDGDSIAIFISLKGEPMHQFGPPITLHFDAPFYVGIGFCSHLPDKSDTAVVSNVVLENSAGKVH
;
A
#
# COMPACT_ATOMS: atom_id res chain seq x y z
N MET A 1 -14.24 3.92 -70.31
CA MET A 1 -14.81 5.15 -70.85
C MET A 1 -13.78 6.23 -70.57
N GLU A 2 -12.87 6.36 -71.55
CA GLU A 2 -11.81 7.35 -71.56
C GLU A 2 -12.38 8.73 -71.86
N ILE A 3 -11.92 9.75 -71.18
CA ILE A 3 -12.09 11.17 -71.67
C ILE A 3 -10.71 11.81 -71.49
N THR A 4 -10.06 11.94 -72.65
CA THR A 4 -8.91 12.79 -72.95
C THR A 4 -9.37 14.22 -73.09
N PHE A 5 -8.69 15.22 -72.52
CA PHE A 5 -8.77 16.62 -72.96
C PHE A 5 -7.38 17.17 -73.24
N ASP A 6 -7.42 17.78 -74.39
CA ASP A 6 -6.31 18.20 -75.20
C ASP A 6 -5.75 19.57 -74.79
N CYS A 7 -4.56 19.75 -75.16
CA CYS A 7 -3.61 20.81 -75.19
C CYS A 7 -4.12 22.20 -75.56
N LEU A 8 -3.74 23.25 -74.85
CA LEU A 8 -3.67 24.60 -75.45
C LEU A 8 -2.31 25.26 -75.10
N LYS A 9 -1.45 25.35 -76.12
CA LYS A 9 -0.18 26.08 -76.09
C LYS A 9 -0.46 27.59 -76.24
N LEU A 10 -0.03 28.39 -75.24
CA LEU A 10 0.22 29.82 -75.46
C LEU A 10 1.69 30.10 -75.16
N ARG A 11 2.37 30.52 -76.30
CA ARG A 11 3.71 31.08 -76.23
C ARG A 11 3.61 32.57 -75.92
N PHE A 12 4.25 33.02 -74.83
CA PHE A 12 4.69 34.40 -74.70
C PHE A 12 6.15 34.46 -74.38
N SER A 13 6.88 35.04 -75.26
CA SER A 13 8.27 35.43 -75.09
C SER A 13 8.33 36.77 -74.39
N CYS A 14 9.03 36.89 -73.30
CA CYS A 14 9.64 38.15 -72.91
C CYS A 14 10.83 37.96 -71.97
N ARG A 15 11.81 38.68 -72.30
CA ARG A 15 13.18 38.83 -71.81
C ARG A 15 13.41 38.80 -70.27
N SER A 16 14.43 38.04 -69.89
CA SER A 16 15.53 38.34 -68.98
C SER A 16 15.32 39.30 -67.80
N SER A 17 15.34 38.76 -66.60
CA SER A 17 16.08 39.32 -65.48
C SER A 17 16.32 38.21 -64.50
N LEU A 18 17.56 37.77 -64.36
CA LEU A 18 17.99 36.81 -63.36
C LEU A 18 17.99 37.48 -61.97
N LEU A 19 16.99 37.23 -61.16
CA LEU A 19 17.02 37.54 -59.77
C LEU A 19 17.39 36.26 -59.02
N VAL A 20 18.67 36.16 -58.63
CA VAL A 20 19.11 35.08 -57.75
C VAL A 20 18.58 35.37 -56.35
N VAL A 21 17.47 34.75 -55.99
CA VAL A 21 17.02 34.74 -54.60
C VAL A 21 17.72 33.59 -53.88
N THR A 22 18.75 33.94 -53.11
CA THR A 22 19.39 32.97 -52.22
C THR A 22 18.45 32.72 -51.05
N LEU A 23 17.73 31.60 -51.06
CA LEU A 23 16.94 31.15 -49.92
C LEU A 23 17.96 30.63 -48.86
N CYS A 24 18.23 31.45 -47.86
CA CYS A 24 18.86 30.98 -46.65
C CYS A 24 17.85 30.10 -45.86
N THR A 25 17.91 28.82 -46.02
CA THR A 25 17.22 27.86 -45.13
C THR A 25 17.98 27.79 -43.81
N ALA A 26 17.57 28.58 -42.83
CA ALA A 26 18.03 28.37 -41.44
C ALA A 26 17.40 27.08 -40.92
N PRO A 27 18.21 26.13 -40.38
CA PRO A 27 17.64 24.96 -39.71
C PRO A 27 16.91 25.42 -38.45
N ILE A 28 15.58 25.25 -38.45
CA ILE A 28 14.79 25.37 -37.20
C ILE A 28 15.19 24.17 -36.33
N LEU A 29 16.09 24.41 -35.40
CA LEU A 29 16.33 23.48 -34.30
C LEU A 29 15.06 23.46 -33.45
N LEU A 30 14.20 22.44 -33.66
CA LEU A 30 13.16 22.10 -32.71
C LEU A 30 13.89 21.62 -31.45
N ALA A 31 14.07 22.52 -30.48
CA ALA A 31 14.41 22.12 -29.13
C ALA A 31 13.23 21.27 -28.60
N ALA A 32 13.42 19.96 -28.54
CA ALA A 32 12.50 19.09 -27.84
C ALA A 32 12.46 19.58 -26.39
N GLN A 33 11.35 20.18 -25.98
CA GLN A 33 11.07 20.47 -24.58
C GLN A 33 10.97 19.13 -23.88
N GLN A 34 12.04 18.75 -23.17
CA GLN A 34 12.00 17.65 -22.22
C GLN A 34 10.99 18.05 -21.14
N THR A 35 9.83 17.39 -21.13
CA THR A 35 8.96 17.42 -19.97
C THR A 35 9.77 17.01 -18.76
N PRO A 36 9.86 17.84 -17.71
CA PRO A 36 10.58 17.44 -16.51
C PRO A 36 10.00 16.12 -16.00
N ALA A 37 10.85 15.17 -15.67
CA ALA A 37 10.43 13.92 -15.04
C ALA A 37 9.57 14.26 -13.81
N PRO A 38 8.48 13.52 -13.54
CA PRO A 38 7.65 13.76 -12.38
C PRO A 38 8.56 13.69 -11.13
N THR A 39 8.75 14.83 -10.48
CA THR A 39 9.48 14.89 -9.21
C THR A 39 8.63 14.19 -8.18
N VAL A 40 9.14 13.09 -7.61
CA VAL A 40 8.54 12.48 -6.41
C VAL A 40 8.50 13.57 -5.33
N PRO A 41 7.34 13.84 -4.71
CA PRO A 41 7.26 14.84 -3.64
C PRO A 41 8.29 14.53 -2.56
N ALA A 42 8.93 15.57 -2.03
CA ALA A 42 9.88 15.39 -0.94
C ALA A 42 9.19 14.74 0.27
N VAL A 43 9.89 13.80 0.91
CA VAL A 43 9.41 13.18 2.14
C VAL A 43 9.36 14.24 3.24
N PRO A 44 8.21 14.45 3.89
CA PRO A 44 8.12 15.39 5.00
C PRO A 44 9.07 14.99 6.14
N ASP A 45 9.64 15.95 6.85
CA ASP A 45 10.61 15.69 7.93
C ASP A 45 10.06 14.75 9.01
N TRP A 46 8.78 14.88 9.38
CA TRP A 46 8.13 14.00 10.36
C TRP A 46 7.98 12.56 9.89
N ALA A 47 7.97 12.31 8.58
CA ALA A 47 7.79 10.98 8.01
C ALA A 47 9.10 10.26 7.70
N GLN A 48 10.24 10.97 7.74
CA GLN A 48 11.53 10.37 7.44
C GLN A 48 11.93 9.35 8.49
N PRO A 49 12.20 8.07 8.12
CA PRO A 49 12.90 7.16 8.99
C PRO A 49 14.32 7.67 9.10
N GLY A 50 14.76 7.91 10.31
CA GLY A 50 16.09 8.48 10.45
C GLY A 50 17.19 7.46 10.50
N SER A 51 18.39 7.99 10.66
CA SER A 51 19.56 7.29 11.19
C SER A 51 19.18 6.52 12.48
N PRO A 52 20.04 5.66 13.05
CA PRO A 52 19.76 4.98 14.32
C PRO A 52 19.31 5.88 15.47
N THR A 53 19.54 7.18 15.34
CA THR A 53 19.17 8.19 16.34
C THR A 53 17.88 8.95 16.00
N HIS A 54 17.35 8.80 14.79
CA HIS A 54 16.12 9.47 14.39
C HIS A 54 14.90 8.63 14.77
N LYS A 55 13.93 9.26 15.38
CA LYS A 55 12.62 8.67 15.63
C LYS A 55 11.61 9.40 14.77
N GLN A 56 10.79 8.64 14.05
CA GLN A 56 9.61 9.22 13.44
C GLN A 56 8.78 9.95 14.50
N VAL A 57 8.25 11.09 14.15
CA VAL A 57 7.35 11.87 15.00
C VAL A 57 5.91 11.76 14.48
N PRO A 58 4.89 12.02 15.31
CA PRO A 58 3.52 12.07 14.85
C PRO A 58 3.36 13.07 13.69
N PRO A 59 2.54 12.76 12.69
CA PRO A 59 2.21 13.72 11.64
C PRO A 59 1.53 14.95 12.26
N PRO A 60 1.62 16.14 11.64
CA PRO A 60 0.87 17.30 12.06
C PRO A 60 -0.64 16.98 12.16
N PRO A 61 -1.36 17.54 13.15
CA PRO A 61 -2.78 17.20 13.38
C PRO A 61 -3.70 17.46 12.17
N ASP A 62 -3.38 18.47 11.37
CA ASP A 62 -4.10 18.87 10.16
C ASP A 62 -3.60 18.18 8.88
N PHE A 63 -2.62 17.28 8.98
CA PHE A 63 -2.09 16.57 7.84
C PHE A 63 -2.97 15.38 7.50
N HIS A 64 -3.47 15.37 6.26
CA HIS A 64 -4.25 14.28 5.66
C HIS A 64 -3.81 14.03 4.23
N ARG A 65 -3.72 12.75 3.87
CA ARG A 65 -3.60 12.31 2.49
C ARG A 65 -4.80 11.44 2.11
N PRO A 66 -5.66 11.88 1.18
CA PRO A 66 -6.78 11.08 0.72
C PRO A 66 -6.31 9.73 0.18
N SER A 67 -6.91 8.65 0.67
CA SER A 67 -6.62 7.30 0.18
C SER A 67 -7.03 7.13 -1.27
N ARG A 68 -6.27 6.35 -2.02
CA ARG A 68 -6.63 5.92 -3.38
C ARG A 68 -7.29 4.56 -3.31
N ASN A 69 -8.57 4.49 -3.65
CA ASN A 69 -9.38 3.29 -3.54
C ASN A 69 -9.65 2.68 -4.91
N PHE A 70 -9.46 1.37 -5.03
CA PHE A 70 -9.66 0.61 -6.25
C PHE A 70 -10.66 -0.52 -6.00
N ASN A 71 -11.83 -0.48 -6.64
CA ASN A 71 -12.82 -1.55 -6.62
C ASN A 71 -12.41 -2.69 -7.57
N SER A 72 -11.20 -3.19 -7.38
CA SER A 72 -10.59 -4.26 -8.16
C SER A 72 -10.42 -5.48 -7.27
N PRO A 73 -11.29 -6.51 -7.42
CA PRO A 73 -11.18 -7.73 -6.64
C PRO A 73 -9.84 -8.43 -6.85
N ILE A 74 -9.31 -9.04 -5.77
CA ILE A 74 -8.07 -9.77 -5.78
C ILE A 74 -8.13 -10.95 -4.79
N GLY A 75 -8.13 -12.18 -5.27
CA GLY A 75 -8.31 -13.37 -4.45
C GLY A 75 -9.60 -13.31 -3.62
N LEU A 76 -9.49 -13.31 -2.28
CA LEU A 76 -10.62 -13.24 -1.35
C LEU A 76 -11.15 -11.80 -1.11
N PHE A 77 -10.43 -10.78 -1.57
CA PHE A 77 -10.71 -9.39 -1.26
C PHE A 77 -11.51 -8.71 -2.37
N GLN A 78 -12.41 -7.80 -1.98
CA GLN A 78 -13.31 -7.07 -2.87
C GLN A 78 -12.66 -5.84 -3.51
N GLY A 79 -11.63 -5.31 -2.86
CA GLY A 79 -10.97 -4.11 -3.34
C GLY A 79 -9.60 -3.92 -2.70
N GLN A 80 -8.96 -2.85 -3.11
CA GLN A 80 -7.62 -2.49 -2.73
C GLN A 80 -7.54 -0.99 -2.45
N SER A 81 -6.62 -0.56 -1.59
CA SER A 81 -6.39 0.87 -1.32
C SER A 81 -4.91 1.14 -1.09
N ASP A 82 -4.44 2.29 -1.59
CA ASP A 82 -3.29 2.97 -1.02
C ASP A 82 -3.83 3.91 0.07
N VAL A 83 -3.89 3.41 1.29
CA VAL A 83 -4.32 4.21 2.44
C VAL A 83 -3.30 5.32 2.67
N GLY A 84 -3.77 6.55 2.88
CA GLY A 84 -2.90 7.71 3.05
C GLY A 84 -2.09 8.09 1.81
N ALA A 85 -2.39 7.51 0.64
CA ALA A 85 -1.77 7.80 -0.66
C ALA A 85 -0.24 7.98 -0.58
N ALA A 86 0.48 6.96 -0.11
CA ALA A 86 1.95 6.97 -0.01
C ALA A 86 2.61 7.57 -1.26
N LEU A 87 3.78 8.18 -1.11
CA LEU A 87 4.51 8.88 -2.19
C LEU A 87 4.82 7.96 -3.37
N VAL A 88 5.11 6.68 -3.08
CA VAL A 88 5.26 5.62 -4.08
C VAL A 88 3.98 4.79 -4.07
N PRO A 89 3.24 4.73 -5.19
CA PRO A 89 2.02 3.93 -5.27
C PRO A 89 2.28 2.45 -4.98
N GLY A 90 1.40 1.85 -4.17
CA GLY A 90 1.45 0.43 -3.90
C GLY A 90 0.88 -0.42 -5.04
N SER A 91 1.20 -1.72 -5.00
CA SER A 91 0.62 -2.71 -5.91
C SER A 91 0.39 -4.03 -5.18
N ALA A 92 -0.48 -4.87 -5.73
CA ALA A 92 -0.63 -6.22 -5.25
C ALA A 92 -0.95 -7.16 -6.42
N SER A 93 -0.52 -8.41 -6.30
CA SER A 93 -0.89 -9.51 -7.17
C SER A 93 -1.31 -10.73 -6.38
N TYR A 94 -2.08 -11.60 -7.00
CA TYR A 94 -2.54 -12.86 -6.42
C TYR A 94 -2.25 -14.00 -7.39
N ASP A 95 -1.56 -15.00 -6.90
CA ASP A 95 -1.33 -16.25 -7.61
C ASP A 95 -2.38 -17.26 -7.15
N ALA A 96 -3.26 -17.67 -8.06
CA ALA A 96 -4.37 -18.57 -7.77
C ALA A 96 -3.91 -20.03 -7.53
N ASP A 97 -2.78 -20.44 -8.10
CA ASP A 97 -2.25 -21.79 -7.96
C ASP A 97 -1.62 -21.99 -6.58
N THR A 98 -0.83 -21.01 -6.13
CA THR A 98 -0.17 -21.03 -4.82
C THR A 98 -1.00 -20.37 -3.71
N LYS A 99 -2.08 -19.67 -4.07
CA LYS A 99 -2.93 -18.86 -3.17
C LYS A 99 -2.14 -17.81 -2.39
N GLN A 100 -1.14 -17.22 -3.02
CA GLN A 100 -0.27 -16.22 -2.43
C GLN A 100 -0.61 -14.83 -2.93
N TYR A 101 -0.56 -13.87 -2.01
CA TYR A 101 -0.62 -12.45 -2.29
C TYR A 101 0.79 -11.87 -2.19
N THR A 102 1.23 -11.19 -3.23
CA THR A 102 2.45 -10.36 -3.19
C THR A 102 2.02 -8.91 -3.08
N ILE A 103 2.40 -8.23 -2.00
CA ILE A 103 2.00 -6.85 -1.71
C ILE A 103 3.25 -5.99 -1.70
N ASN A 104 3.30 -5.00 -2.60
CA ASN A 104 4.35 -3.99 -2.63
C ASN A 104 3.80 -2.68 -2.07
N SER A 105 4.50 -2.07 -1.14
CA SER A 105 4.09 -0.83 -0.51
C SER A 105 5.28 -0.01 -0.05
N ALA A 106 5.19 1.28 -0.28
CA ALA A 106 5.86 2.28 0.52
C ALA A 106 4.93 2.71 1.69
N GLY A 107 5.34 3.69 2.47
CA GLY A 107 4.52 4.28 3.52
C GLY A 107 5.33 4.53 4.78
N TYR A 108 5.09 5.66 5.43
CA TYR A 108 5.87 6.01 6.61
C TYR A 108 5.55 5.13 7.82
N ASN A 109 4.28 4.75 7.98
CA ASN A 109 3.86 3.91 9.11
C ASN A 109 2.36 3.55 9.03
N VAL A 110 1.94 2.58 9.84
CA VAL A 110 0.57 2.37 10.32
C VAL A 110 0.63 2.58 11.82
N TRP A 111 0.55 3.86 12.25
CA TRP A 111 0.82 4.29 13.61
C TRP A 111 0.36 5.73 13.86
N TYR A 112 0.48 6.22 15.08
CA TYR A 112 0.04 7.54 15.48
C TYR A 112 -1.44 7.80 15.12
N SER A 113 -1.70 8.95 14.48
CA SER A 113 -3.04 9.36 14.07
C SER A 113 -3.31 9.21 12.57
N ARG A 114 -2.33 8.78 11.77
CA ARG A 114 -2.41 8.64 10.31
C ARG A 114 -1.65 7.42 9.85
N ASP A 115 -2.13 6.81 8.75
CA ASP A 115 -1.57 5.59 8.18
C ASP A 115 -1.19 5.79 6.73
N GLU A 116 -0.10 5.13 6.32
CA GLU A 116 0.29 5.00 4.91
C GLU A 116 0.67 3.55 4.62
N PHE A 117 -0.17 2.82 3.85
CA PHE A 117 0.12 1.42 3.51
C PHE A 117 -0.75 0.92 2.35
N ARG A 118 -0.36 -0.21 1.74
CA ARG A 118 -1.21 -0.94 0.80
C ARG A 118 -2.13 -1.87 1.56
N TYR A 119 -3.45 -1.80 1.26
CA TYR A 119 -4.52 -2.56 1.90
C TYR A 119 -5.34 -3.35 0.89
N LEU A 120 -5.53 -4.64 1.13
CA LEU A 120 -6.47 -5.51 0.41
C LEU A 120 -7.63 -5.81 1.35
N TRP A 121 -8.85 -5.47 0.96
CA TRP A 121 -9.98 -5.45 1.89
C TRP A 121 -11.26 -6.09 1.35
N LYS A 122 -12.08 -6.55 2.28
CA LYS A 122 -13.46 -6.98 2.07
C LYS A 122 -14.37 -6.28 3.07
N LYS A 123 -15.54 -5.82 2.65
CA LYS A 123 -16.59 -5.32 3.55
C LYS A 123 -17.24 -6.49 4.26
N MET A 124 -17.33 -6.41 5.58
CA MET A 124 -17.89 -7.45 6.43
C MET A 124 -18.77 -6.83 7.53
N SER A 125 -19.49 -7.69 8.24
CA SER A 125 -20.35 -7.32 9.38
C SER A 125 -20.34 -8.46 10.39
N GLY A 126 -20.58 -8.16 11.68
CA GLY A 126 -20.63 -9.17 12.73
C GLY A 126 -19.25 -9.70 13.14
N ASN A 127 -19.17 -11.00 13.42
CA ASN A 127 -17.95 -11.65 13.85
C ASN A 127 -17.03 -11.96 12.68
N VAL A 128 -15.72 -11.99 12.93
CA VAL A 128 -14.70 -12.20 11.90
C VAL A 128 -13.55 -13.03 12.47
N SER A 129 -13.08 -13.99 11.68
CA SER A 129 -11.78 -14.62 11.86
C SER A 129 -10.92 -14.33 10.63
N LEU A 130 -9.74 -13.78 10.82
CA LEU A 130 -8.74 -13.53 9.79
C LEU A 130 -7.41 -14.10 10.25
N ALA A 131 -6.79 -14.98 9.44
CA ALA A 131 -5.48 -15.54 9.74
C ALA A 131 -4.65 -15.67 8.45
N ALA A 132 -3.35 -15.54 8.57
CA ALA A 132 -2.42 -15.67 7.45
C ALA A 132 -1.00 -16.00 7.91
N ASP A 133 -0.21 -16.54 6.98
CA ASP A 133 1.24 -16.62 7.07
C ASP A 133 1.81 -15.40 6.33
N ALA A 134 2.81 -14.73 6.90
CA ALA A 134 3.46 -13.58 6.28
C ALA A 134 4.98 -13.79 6.19
N THR A 135 5.57 -13.35 5.09
CA THR A 135 7.03 -13.38 4.90
C THR A 135 7.51 -12.12 4.20
N PHE A 136 8.76 -11.77 4.43
CA PHE A 136 9.44 -10.63 3.82
C PHE A 136 10.61 -11.14 2.97
N PRO A 137 10.48 -11.16 1.63
CA PRO A 137 11.50 -11.71 0.74
C PRO A 137 12.85 -11.00 0.81
N ASP A 138 12.87 -9.67 0.99
CA ASP A 138 14.11 -8.93 1.17
C ASP A 138 14.61 -9.07 2.63
N PRO A 139 15.75 -9.76 2.88
CA PRO A 139 16.31 -9.91 4.22
C PRO A 139 16.83 -8.58 4.78
N ASN A 140 17.12 -7.59 3.91
CA ASN A 140 17.70 -6.29 4.25
C ASN A 140 16.66 -5.16 4.30
N GLY A 141 15.38 -5.48 4.15
CA GLY A 141 14.31 -4.50 4.28
C GLY A 141 14.28 -3.87 5.67
N TYR A 142 13.64 -2.70 5.78
CA TYR A 142 13.62 -1.95 7.03
C TYR A 142 13.05 -2.79 8.19
N SER A 143 13.65 -2.67 9.36
CA SER A 143 13.33 -3.53 10.52
C SER A 143 11.89 -3.35 11.03
N ASP A 144 11.33 -2.16 10.89
CA ASP A 144 9.98 -1.84 11.35
C ASP A 144 8.91 -1.93 10.26
N ARG A 145 9.27 -2.41 9.04
CA ARG A 145 8.25 -2.82 8.05
C ARG A 145 7.30 -3.82 8.68
N LYS A 146 6.05 -3.80 8.29
CA LYS A 146 5.05 -4.63 8.94
C LYS A 146 4.02 -5.20 7.97
N ALA A 147 3.74 -6.50 8.13
CA ALA A 147 2.58 -7.17 7.57
C ALA A 147 1.43 -7.08 8.57
N LEU A 148 0.22 -6.83 8.06
CA LEU A 148 -0.95 -6.48 8.86
C LEU A 148 -2.11 -7.42 8.57
N LEU A 149 -2.78 -7.88 9.64
CA LEU A 149 -4.19 -8.28 9.58
C LEU A 149 -4.97 -7.19 10.31
N ILE A 150 -5.94 -6.56 9.64
CA ILE A 150 -6.51 -5.30 10.13
C ILE A 150 -8.00 -5.18 9.85
N ILE A 151 -8.73 -4.64 10.83
CA ILE A 151 -10.13 -4.22 10.73
C ILE A 151 -10.15 -2.69 10.80
N ARG A 152 -10.88 -2.05 9.86
CA ARG A 152 -11.01 -0.59 9.79
C ARG A 152 -12.47 -0.19 9.63
N GLN A 153 -12.88 0.91 10.26
CA GLN A 153 -14.23 1.43 10.10
C GLN A 153 -14.48 1.99 8.70
N ASN A 154 -13.45 2.65 8.14
CA ASN A 154 -13.45 3.21 6.79
C ASN A 154 -12.07 3.11 6.13
N LEU A 155 -11.89 3.70 4.95
CA LEU A 155 -10.63 3.67 4.19
C LEU A 155 -9.81 4.97 4.32
N ASP A 156 -10.20 5.89 5.21
CA ASP A 156 -9.45 7.12 5.44
C ASP A 156 -8.13 6.84 6.17
N ASP A 157 -7.15 7.73 6.02
CA ASP A 157 -5.82 7.57 6.60
C ASP A 157 -5.80 7.59 8.14
N ASP A 158 -6.88 8.06 8.76
CA ASP A 158 -7.04 8.19 10.22
C ASP A 158 -8.17 7.32 10.79
N SER A 159 -8.63 6.32 10.05
CA SER A 159 -9.76 5.46 10.44
C SER A 159 -9.58 4.84 11.83
N LYS A 160 -10.70 4.70 12.58
CA LYS A 160 -10.80 3.74 13.69
C LYS A 160 -10.35 2.37 13.19
N GLU A 161 -9.50 1.66 13.97
CA GLU A 161 -8.96 0.38 13.55
C GLU A 161 -8.50 -0.51 14.71
N ALA A 162 -8.41 -1.81 14.43
CA ALA A 162 -7.70 -2.79 15.25
C ALA A 162 -6.88 -3.69 14.34
N MET A 163 -5.64 -4.00 14.74
CA MET A 163 -4.74 -4.80 13.93
C MET A 163 -3.84 -5.70 14.76
N VAL A 164 -3.48 -6.85 14.17
CA VAL A 164 -2.23 -7.53 14.50
C VAL A 164 -1.21 -7.18 13.42
N ALA A 165 -0.03 -6.77 13.84
CA ALA A 165 1.08 -6.47 12.94
C ALA A 165 2.31 -7.28 13.31
N GLU A 166 2.92 -7.94 12.31
CA GLU A 166 4.21 -8.58 12.43
C GLU A 166 5.28 -7.73 11.76
N HIS A 167 6.28 -7.33 12.53
CA HIS A 167 7.39 -6.51 12.06
C HIS A 167 8.52 -7.34 11.43
N GLY A 168 9.33 -6.70 10.61
CA GLY A 168 10.55 -7.31 10.07
C GLY A 168 11.54 -7.80 11.13
N THR A 169 11.40 -7.37 12.38
CA THR A 169 12.15 -7.86 13.54
C THR A 169 11.54 -9.10 14.21
N GLY A 170 10.35 -9.54 13.81
CA GLY A 170 9.58 -10.57 14.50
C GLY A 170 8.81 -10.04 15.72
N MET A 171 8.80 -8.74 15.97
CA MET A 171 7.90 -8.15 16.94
C MET A 171 6.46 -8.24 16.42
N ILE A 172 5.54 -8.66 17.28
CA ILE A 172 4.11 -8.67 16.99
C ILE A 172 3.44 -7.72 17.98
N HIS A 173 2.44 -6.99 17.48
CA HIS A 173 1.61 -6.20 18.37
C HIS A 173 0.11 -6.35 18.04
N LEU A 174 -0.72 -6.29 19.08
CA LEU A 174 -2.13 -5.96 18.99
C LEU A 174 -2.26 -4.47 19.23
N ALA A 175 -2.74 -3.74 18.23
CA ALA A 175 -2.87 -2.29 18.30
C ALA A 175 -4.27 -1.85 17.91
N GLN A 176 -4.70 -0.69 18.43
CA GLN A 176 -5.97 -0.07 18.09
C GLN A 176 -5.85 1.45 18.00
N ARG A 177 -6.62 2.02 17.09
CA ARG A 177 -7.04 3.42 17.09
C ARG A 177 -8.51 3.46 17.50
N PRO A 178 -8.85 3.89 18.72
CA PRO A 178 -10.19 3.73 19.27
C PRO A 178 -11.24 4.61 18.59
N ASP A 179 -10.82 5.74 18.04
CA ASP A 179 -11.66 6.68 17.30
C ASP A 179 -10.90 7.25 16.10
N GLN A 180 -11.63 7.80 15.14
CA GLN A 180 -11.02 8.44 13.98
C GLN A 180 -10.06 9.57 14.41
N GLY A 181 -8.84 9.55 13.89
CA GLY A 181 -7.80 10.52 14.20
C GLY A 181 -7.15 10.41 15.58
N ALA A 182 -7.58 9.47 16.42
CA ALA A 182 -6.94 9.22 17.70
C ALA A 182 -5.55 8.61 17.54
N LEU A 183 -4.72 8.70 18.59
CA LEU A 183 -3.43 8.01 18.63
C LEU A 183 -3.64 6.49 18.84
N ILE A 184 -2.78 5.71 18.21
CA ILE A 184 -2.74 4.26 18.42
C ILE A 184 -2.24 3.95 19.83
N THR A 185 -2.86 2.93 20.44
CA THR A 185 -2.37 2.24 21.64
C THR A 185 -2.13 0.78 21.31
N ASP A 186 -1.14 0.13 21.95
CA ASP A 186 -0.75 -1.24 21.61
C ASP A 186 -0.23 -2.06 22.78
N MET A 187 -0.21 -3.37 22.57
CA MET A 187 0.50 -4.36 23.36
C MET A 187 1.51 -5.07 22.48
N GLN A 188 2.79 -5.02 22.83
CA GLN A 188 3.89 -5.55 22.03
C GLN A 188 4.41 -6.87 22.60
N TYR A 189 4.74 -7.79 21.70
CA TYR A 189 5.26 -9.11 22.01
C TYR A 189 6.50 -9.42 21.20
N ARG A 190 7.52 -10.01 21.87
CA ARG A 190 8.75 -10.49 21.23
C ARG A 190 9.04 -11.90 21.72
N PHE A 191 9.46 -12.76 20.80
CA PHE A 191 9.76 -14.17 21.06
C PHE A 191 11.26 -14.42 20.99
N GLY A 192 11.77 -15.34 21.84
CA GLY A 192 13.18 -15.73 21.81
C GLY A 192 14.16 -14.75 22.47
N GLY A 193 13.65 -13.78 23.25
CA GLY A 193 14.47 -12.76 23.93
C GLY A 193 14.80 -11.54 23.07
N THR A 194 15.50 -10.58 23.66
CA THR A 194 15.71 -9.23 23.05
C THR A 194 16.55 -9.22 21.77
N LEU A 195 17.40 -10.22 21.57
CA LEU A 195 18.32 -10.28 20.44
C LEU A 195 17.90 -11.31 19.38
N ALA A 196 16.93 -12.18 19.67
CA ALA A 196 16.48 -13.20 18.73
C ALA A 196 15.41 -12.63 17.78
N LYS A 197 15.65 -12.76 16.48
CA LYS A 197 14.63 -12.53 15.46
C LYS A 197 13.84 -13.83 15.28
N VAL A 198 12.71 -13.94 15.98
CA VAL A 198 11.79 -15.07 15.82
C VAL A 198 10.54 -14.54 15.16
N MET A 199 10.33 -14.94 13.90
CA MET A 199 9.10 -14.64 13.14
C MET A 199 8.00 -15.62 13.53
N ALA A 200 6.76 -15.16 13.59
CA ALA A 200 5.63 -16.08 13.69
C ALA A 200 5.48 -16.86 12.39
N LYS A 201 5.13 -18.13 12.50
CA LYS A 201 4.75 -18.94 11.34
C LYS A 201 3.39 -18.49 10.80
N ARG A 202 2.48 -18.09 11.73
CA ARG A 202 1.13 -17.68 11.40
C ARG A 202 0.62 -16.68 12.44
N ILE A 203 -0.08 -15.67 11.98
CA ILE A 203 -0.77 -14.68 12.82
C ILE A 203 -2.28 -14.71 12.53
N GLY A 204 -3.09 -14.33 13.52
CA GLY A 204 -4.53 -14.28 13.43
C GLY A 204 -5.11 -13.10 14.20
N LEU A 205 -6.21 -12.57 13.69
CA LEU A 205 -7.03 -11.52 14.30
C LEU A 205 -8.48 -12.01 14.34
N GLU A 206 -9.08 -12.04 15.51
CA GLU A 206 -10.46 -12.47 15.70
C GLU A 206 -11.28 -11.36 16.35
N LYS A 207 -12.44 -11.10 15.78
CA LYS A 207 -13.49 -10.23 16.35
C LYS A 207 -14.67 -11.08 16.73
N ASP A 208 -15.02 -11.12 18.03
CA ASP A 208 -16.22 -11.73 18.57
C ASP A 208 -17.00 -10.70 19.39
N GLY A 209 -18.13 -10.25 18.85
CA GLY A 209 -18.78 -9.03 19.34
C GLY A 209 -17.82 -7.85 19.23
N ASP A 210 -17.61 -7.14 20.33
CA ASP A 210 -16.65 -6.03 20.43
C ASP A 210 -15.28 -6.48 20.99
N SER A 211 -15.13 -7.76 21.31
CA SER A 211 -13.86 -8.33 21.74
C SER A 211 -12.97 -8.63 20.53
N ILE A 212 -11.73 -8.16 20.55
CA ILE A 212 -10.75 -8.40 19.50
C ILE A 212 -9.48 -8.99 20.11
N ALA A 213 -9.09 -10.16 19.61
CA ALA A 213 -7.96 -10.94 20.12
C ALA A 213 -6.99 -11.29 18.99
N ILE A 214 -5.71 -11.47 19.35
CA ILE A 214 -4.71 -12.03 18.45
C ILE A 214 -4.44 -13.49 18.76
N PHE A 215 -4.12 -14.22 17.70
CA PHE A 215 -3.74 -15.62 17.75
C PHE A 215 -2.40 -15.79 17.03
N ILE A 216 -1.55 -16.67 17.56
CA ILE A 216 -0.18 -16.86 17.06
C ILE A 216 0.16 -18.35 17.04
N SER A 217 0.89 -18.75 15.99
CA SER A 217 1.67 -19.98 15.92
C SER A 217 3.11 -19.60 15.54
N LEU A 218 4.09 -20.03 16.34
CA LEU A 218 5.50 -19.71 16.11
C LEU A 218 6.19 -20.73 15.21
N LYS A 219 5.82 -22.03 15.32
CA LYS A 219 6.53 -23.13 14.64
C LYS A 219 5.60 -24.05 13.87
N GLY A 220 4.32 -23.66 13.68
CA GLY A 220 3.30 -24.47 13.04
C GLY A 220 2.47 -25.32 14.01
N GLU A 221 2.60 -25.10 15.32
CA GLU A 221 1.66 -25.60 16.34
C GLU A 221 0.28 -24.96 16.13
N PRO A 222 -0.81 -25.57 16.64
CA PRO A 222 -2.13 -24.97 16.58
C PRO A 222 -2.11 -23.53 17.11
N MET A 223 -2.78 -22.63 16.43
CA MET A 223 -2.87 -21.23 16.85
C MET A 223 -3.54 -21.13 18.21
N HIS A 224 -3.02 -20.27 19.05
CA HIS A 224 -3.57 -19.97 20.37
C HIS A 224 -3.65 -18.47 20.60
N GLN A 225 -4.63 -18.05 21.37
CA GLN A 225 -4.77 -16.65 21.75
C GLN A 225 -3.52 -16.22 22.53
N PHE A 226 -3.01 -15.04 22.20
CA PHE A 226 -1.84 -14.48 22.83
C PHE A 226 -2.14 -13.09 23.41
N GLY A 227 -1.92 -12.94 24.71
CA GLY A 227 -2.27 -11.72 25.44
C GLY A 227 -3.79 -11.54 25.68
N PRO A 228 -4.16 -10.49 26.41
CA PRO A 228 -5.55 -10.13 26.61
C PRO A 228 -6.18 -9.56 25.34
N PRO A 229 -7.49 -9.77 25.13
CA PRO A 229 -8.20 -9.08 24.06
C PRO A 229 -8.37 -7.59 24.38
N ILE A 230 -8.60 -6.80 23.35
CA ILE A 230 -9.07 -5.42 23.46
C ILE A 230 -10.59 -5.37 23.22
N THR A 231 -11.23 -4.30 23.69
CA THR A 231 -12.65 -4.02 23.41
C THR A 231 -12.73 -2.83 22.46
N LEU A 232 -13.27 -3.06 21.25
CA LEU A 232 -13.45 -2.01 20.25
C LEU A 232 -14.69 -2.29 19.39
N HIS A 233 -15.64 -1.36 19.41
CA HIS A 233 -16.85 -1.42 18.60
C HIS A 233 -16.59 -0.95 17.16
N PHE A 234 -17.15 -1.68 16.18
CA PHE A 234 -17.22 -1.27 14.78
C PHE A 234 -18.67 -1.27 14.31
N ASP A 235 -19.10 -0.17 13.72
CA ASP A 235 -20.38 -0.09 13.02
C ASP A 235 -20.33 -0.92 11.72
N ALA A 236 -21.40 -1.65 11.45
CA ALA A 236 -21.51 -2.44 10.23
C ALA A 236 -21.99 -1.58 9.04
N PRO A 237 -21.43 -1.76 7.83
CA PRO A 237 -20.30 -2.62 7.51
C PRO A 237 -18.97 -1.96 7.83
N PHE A 238 -17.95 -2.77 8.09
CA PHE A 238 -16.56 -2.37 8.27
C PHE A 238 -15.64 -3.11 7.29
N TYR A 239 -14.39 -2.72 7.18
CA TYR A 239 -13.41 -3.30 6.26
C TYR A 239 -12.47 -4.24 7.01
N VAL A 240 -12.24 -5.43 6.44
CA VAL A 240 -11.36 -6.46 7.00
C VAL A 240 -10.39 -6.91 5.93
N GLY A 241 -9.12 -7.05 6.27
CA GLY A 241 -8.16 -7.51 5.28
C GLY A 241 -6.71 -7.55 5.72
N ILE A 242 -5.85 -7.69 4.72
CA ILE A 242 -4.41 -7.79 4.86
C ILE A 242 -3.73 -6.53 4.29
N GLY A 243 -2.63 -6.13 4.89
CA GLY A 243 -1.88 -4.97 4.43
C GLY A 243 -0.38 -5.10 4.62
N PHE A 244 0.34 -4.18 3.99
CA PHE A 244 1.78 -4.06 4.14
C PHE A 244 2.22 -2.60 4.11
N CYS A 245 3.20 -2.28 4.95
CA CYS A 245 3.88 -0.99 5.03
C CYS A 245 5.39 -1.23 5.11
N SER A 246 6.17 -0.61 4.20
CA SER A 246 7.64 -0.68 4.23
C SER A 246 8.28 0.07 5.41
N HIS A 247 7.55 0.98 6.03
CA HIS A 247 8.02 1.96 7.01
C HIS A 247 8.98 3.02 6.41
N LEU A 248 9.02 3.09 5.08
CA LEU A 248 9.83 4.02 4.30
C LEU A 248 8.91 4.75 3.32
N PRO A 249 8.67 6.07 3.50
CA PRO A 249 7.67 6.80 2.73
C PRO A 249 7.99 6.89 1.23
N ASP A 250 9.26 6.84 0.86
CA ASP A 250 9.77 7.00 -0.50
C ASP A 250 10.33 5.70 -1.11
N LYS A 251 10.31 4.60 -0.35
CA LYS A 251 10.86 3.32 -0.79
C LYS A 251 9.88 2.17 -0.60
N SER A 252 9.52 1.54 -1.70
CA SER A 252 8.70 0.33 -1.67
C SER A 252 9.51 -0.88 -1.21
N ASP A 253 8.84 -1.77 -0.47
CA ASP A 253 9.31 -3.11 -0.12
C ASP A 253 8.16 -4.11 -0.35
N THR A 254 8.39 -5.40 -0.13
CA THR A 254 7.48 -6.48 -0.46
C THR A 254 7.17 -7.36 0.75
N ALA A 255 5.89 -7.68 0.92
CA ALA A 255 5.45 -8.81 1.74
C ALA A 255 4.76 -9.87 0.88
N VAL A 256 4.98 -11.14 1.21
CA VAL A 256 4.22 -12.26 0.66
C VAL A 256 3.33 -12.82 1.76
N VAL A 257 2.01 -12.84 1.50
CA VAL A 257 1.00 -13.32 2.43
C VAL A 257 0.32 -14.55 1.83
N SER A 258 0.28 -15.64 2.57
CA SER A 258 -0.26 -16.92 2.12
C SER A 258 -1.17 -17.57 3.16
N ASN A 259 -1.84 -18.65 2.77
CA ASN A 259 -2.73 -19.41 3.64
C ASN A 259 -3.78 -18.51 4.33
N VAL A 260 -4.31 -17.53 3.60
CA VAL A 260 -5.29 -16.59 4.14
C VAL A 260 -6.61 -17.30 4.42
N VAL A 261 -7.06 -17.21 5.67
CA VAL A 261 -8.40 -17.58 6.12
C VAL A 261 -9.16 -16.29 6.45
N LEU A 262 -10.33 -16.10 5.87
CA LEU A 262 -11.21 -14.96 6.14
C LEU A 262 -12.64 -15.46 6.23
N GLU A 263 -13.16 -15.56 7.46
CA GLU A 263 -14.48 -16.11 7.76
C GLU A 263 -15.36 -15.08 8.48
N ASN A 264 -16.66 -15.09 8.17
CA ASN A 264 -17.65 -14.22 8.83
C ASN A 264 -18.21 -14.89 10.09
N SER A 265 -17.32 -15.37 10.93
CA SER A 265 -17.62 -16.00 12.23
C SER A 265 -16.38 -15.95 13.10
N ALA A 266 -16.54 -15.98 14.42
CA ALA A 266 -15.45 -16.20 15.36
C ALA A 266 -15.08 -17.69 15.46
N GLY A 267 -13.91 -18.00 16.04
CA GLY A 267 -13.45 -19.36 16.28
C GLY A 267 -12.92 -20.10 15.05
N LYS A 268 -12.39 -19.38 14.03
CA LYS A 268 -11.86 -19.94 12.77
C LYS A 268 -10.41 -19.56 12.45
N VAL A 269 -9.69 -18.98 13.39
CA VAL A 269 -8.28 -18.55 13.19
C VAL A 269 -7.24 -19.69 13.21
N HIS A 270 -7.62 -20.93 13.45
CA HIS A 270 -6.77 -22.13 13.55
C HIS A 270 -6.45 -22.82 12.22
#